data_fdda7837d5c23f0bd83b4d118477f375
#
_entry.id   fdda7837d5c23f0bd83b4d118477f375
#
_cell.length_a   1.000
_cell.length_b   1.000
_cell.length_c   1.000
_cell.angle_alpha   90.00
_cell.angle_beta   90.00
_cell.angle_gamma   90.00
#
_symmetry.space_group_name_H-M   'P 1'
#
loop_
_entity.id
_entity.type
_entity.pdbx_description
1 polymer ?
#
loop_
_entity_poly.entity_id
_entity_poly.type
_entity_poly.pdbx_seq_one_letter_code
_entity_poly.pdbx_strand_id
1 'polypeptide(L)'
;MTKSKPAKLAMLTLAALSISAMALTPAPVNAQKAGQSKDARVSNPTYWPPALNNCYPDMELLDQDGKKVRLSSFKGKVIIVEPIGMSCPACQAFTGANQKNLRPFGNVSPQPGLKSIEELLPTYGGVNLSDPRIVLVQLVLYNPSLKAPSLQEVQAWARNFGLYTNRNRYVLVGRANMVNKYSYNMIPGFQLVDKNFVLRSDSTGHNPRNNLYTHLLPMVKKLL
;
A
#
# COMPACT_ATOMS: atom_id res chain seq x y z
N MET A 1 63.04 -25.60 -30.56
CA MET A 1 63.38 -24.82 -31.76
C MET A 1 62.50 -23.60 -31.73
N THR A 2 63.00 -22.56 -31.11
CA THR A 2 63.57 -21.32 -31.61
C THR A 2 62.86 -20.69 -32.80
N LYS A 3 62.22 -19.54 -32.58
CA LYS A 3 62.67 -18.32 -33.25
C LYS A 3 61.93 -17.09 -32.70
N SER A 4 62.77 -16.18 -32.29
CA SER A 4 62.52 -14.87 -31.76
C SER A 4 62.49 -13.79 -32.84
N LYS A 5 61.85 -12.64 -32.45
CA LYS A 5 62.14 -11.22 -32.83
C LYS A 5 61.45 -10.61 -34.07
N PRO A 6 61.42 -9.27 -34.16
CA PRO A 6 61.85 -8.20 -33.21
C PRO A 6 60.83 -7.05 -33.06
N ALA A 7 61.13 -6.20 -32.07
CA ALA A 7 60.61 -4.89 -31.77
C ALA A 7 60.85 -3.85 -32.88
N LYS A 8 59.92 -2.89 -33.05
CA LYS A 8 60.19 -1.60 -33.71
C LYS A 8 59.82 -0.46 -32.79
N LEU A 9 60.83 0.27 -32.44
CA LEU A 9 60.89 1.56 -31.77
C LEU A 9 60.51 2.64 -32.79
N ALA A 10 59.63 3.57 -32.44
CA ALA A 10 59.43 4.80 -33.20
C ALA A 10 59.04 5.94 -32.23
N MET A 11 59.91 6.70 -31.98
CA MET A 11 60.21 8.13 -31.92
C MET A 11 59.10 9.06 -31.46
N LEU A 12 59.40 9.75 -30.34
CA LEU A 12 58.76 10.97 -29.83
C LEU A 12 58.82 12.12 -30.83
N THR A 13 57.69 12.85 -30.94
CA THR A 13 57.69 14.27 -31.32
C THR A 13 56.89 15.05 -30.30
N LEU A 14 57.59 15.90 -29.55
CA LEU A 14 57.05 16.94 -28.69
C LEU A 14 56.43 18.03 -29.55
N ALA A 15 55.13 18.31 -29.40
CA ALA A 15 54.54 19.54 -29.85
C ALA A 15 54.09 20.34 -28.60
N ALA A 16 54.75 21.48 -28.43
CA ALA A 16 54.39 22.46 -27.41
C ALA A 16 53.09 23.19 -27.84
N LEU A 17 52.02 23.10 -27.06
CA LEU A 17 50.82 23.92 -27.22
C LEU A 17 50.77 24.93 -26.07
N SER A 18 50.79 26.20 -26.49
CA SER A 18 50.61 27.40 -25.66
C SER A 18 49.24 27.44 -25.03
N ILE A 19 49.18 27.57 -23.71
CA ILE A 19 47.95 27.74 -22.95
C ILE A 19 47.62 29.22 -22.89
N SER A 20 46.58 29.65 -23.64
CA SER A 20 45.94 30.95 -23.48
C SER A 20 44.92 30.86 -22.33
N ALA A 21 45.20 31.58 -21.24
CA ALA A 21 44.29 31.75 -20.11
C ALA A 21 43.12 32.65 -20.52
N MET A 22 41.96 32.07 -20.76
CA MET A 22 40.70 32.81 -20.85
C MET A 22 40.12 32.96 -19.45
N ALA A 23 40.02 34.19 -18.96
CA ALA A 23 39.33 34.54 -17.75
C ALA A 23 37.82 34.30 -17.90
N LEU A 24 37.27 33.32 -17.18
CA LEU A 24 35.83 33.15 -17.06
C LEU A 24 35.29 34.13 -16.01
N THR A 25 34.55 35.12 -16.48
CA THR A 25 33.66 35.94 -15.62
C THR A 25 32.48 35.09 -15.18
N PRO A 26 32.11 35.03 -13.87
CA PRO A 26 30.91 34.33 -13.46
C PRO A 26 29.67 35.12 -13.90
N ALA A 27 28.77 34.45 -14.60
CA ALA A 27 27.45 34.98 -14.93
C ALA A 27 26.58 35.12 -13.65
N PRO A 28 25.70 36.11 -13.54
CA PRO A 28 24.84 36.26 -12.40
C PRO A 28 23.85 35.10 -12.33
N VAL A 29 23.84 34.36 -11.21
CA VAL A 29 22.84 33.35 -10.88
C VAL A 29 21.53 34.07 -10.61
N ASN A 30 20.65 34.11 -11.59
CA ASN A 30 19.26 34.48 -11.42
C ASN A 30 18.61 33.41 -10.53
N ALA A 31 18.43 33.74 -9.24
CA ALA A 31 17.61 32.95 -8.33
C ALA A 31 16.14 33.04 -8.81
N GLN A 32 15.75 32.14 -9.70
CA GLN A 32 14.36 31.86 -9.96
C GLN A 32 13.74 31.32 -8.67
N LYS A 33 12.95 32.15 -8.00
CA LYS A 33 11.99 31.68 -6.99
C LYS A 33 11.10 30.65 -7.66
N ALA A 34 11.44 29.38 -7.48
CA ALA A 34 10.56 28.27 -7.81
C ALA A 34 9.30 28.46 -6.98
N GLY A 35 8.21 28.82 -7.64
CA GLY A 35 6.89 28.81 -7.06
C GLY A 35 6.63 27.42 -6.49
N GLN A 36 6.58 27.31 -5.17
CA GLN A 36 6.16 26.09 -4.50
C GLN A 36 4.71 25.84 -4.87
N SER A 37 4.50 24.96 -5.85
CA SER A 37 3.20 24.38 -6.14
C SER A 37 2.66 23.75 -4.86
N LYS A 38 1.46 24.18 -4.44
CA LYS A 38 0.75 23.61 -3.29
C LYS A 38 0.42 22.13 -3.46
N ASP A 39 0.71 21.54 -4.61
CA ASP A 39 0.54 20.12 -4.92
C ASP A 39 1.74 19.24 -4.55
N ALA A 40 2.87 19.80 -4.11
CA ALA A 40 4.06 19.04 -3.74
C ALA A 40 3.91 18.21 -2.44
N ARG A 41 2.74 18.24 -1.77
CA ARG A 41 2.46 17.40 -0.60
C ARG A 41 1.97 15.99 -0.92
N VAL A 42 1.84 15.63 -2.19
CA VAL A 42 1.31 14.32 -2.64
C VAL A 42 2.39 13.27 -2.86
N SER A 43 3.66 13.62 -2.80
CA SER A 43 4.76 12.75 -3.23
C SER A 43 5.69 12.27 -2.12
N ASN A 44 5.22 12.07 -0.88
CA ASN A 44 6.07 11.36 0.08
C ASN A 44 5.61 9.89 0.19
N PRO A 45 6.26 8.95 -0.52
CA PRO A 45 5.72 7.62 -0.80
C PRO A 45 5.81 6.61 0.35
N THR A 46 6.22 6.96 1.55
CA THR A 46 6.73 5.93 2.47
C THR A 46 6.52 6.17 3.96
N TYR A 47 5.47 6.82 4.40
CA TYR A 47 5.17 6.83 5.83
C TYR A 47 4.21 5.70 6.19
N TRP A 48 4.76 4.53 6.52
CA TRP A 48 4.03 3.41 7.08
C TRP A 48 4.39 3.25 8.58
N PRO A 49 3.44 3.13 9.50
CA PRO A 49 1.97 3.10 9.28
C PRO A 49 1.37 4.49 8.98
N PRO A 50 0.17 4.54 8.39
CA PRO A 50 -0.51 5.80 8.09
C PRO A 50 -0.88 6.58 9.34
N ALA A 51 -0.94 7.91 9.24
CA ALA A 51 -1.35 8.79 10.34
C ALA A 51 -2.68 9.48 10.03
N LEU A 52 -3.53 9.61 11.05
CA LEU A 52 -4.85 10.23 10.94
C LEU A 52 -4.75 11.68 10.43
N ASN A 53 -5.66 12.06 9.54
CA ASN A 53 -5.74 13.35 8.85
C ASN A 53 -4.55 13.69 7.93
N ASN A 54 -3.69 12.72 7.64
CA ASN A 54 -2.64 12.85 6.64
C ASN A 54 -3.00 12.09 5.36
N CYS A 55 -2.32 12.45 4.26
CA CYS A 55 -2.39 11.65 3.03
C CYS A 55 -2.04 10.20 3.35
N TYR A 56 -2.86 9.27 2.83
CA TYR A 56 -2.60 7.84 2.98
C TYR A 56 -1.31 7.47 2.22
N PRO A 57 -0.49 6.53 2.71
CA PRO A 57 0.71 6.09 2.01
C PRO A 57 0.40 5.60 0.60
N ASP A 58 1.03 6.20 -0.42
CA ASP A 58 0.84 5.79 -1.80
C ASP A 58 1.80 4.66 -2.15
N MET A 59 1.29 3.46 -2.14
CA MET A 59 2.05 2.24 -2.41
C MET A 59 1.60 1.60 -3.72
N GLU A 60 2.53 1.11 -4.50
CA GLU A 60 2.27 0.21 -5.63
C GLU A 60 2.52 -1.23 -5.19
N LEU A 61 1.47 -2.05 -5.17
CA LEU A 61 1.47 -3.44 -4.71
C LEU A 61 0.85 -4.35 -5.78
N LEU A 62 1.11 -5.65 -5.71
CA LEU A 62 0.40 -6.63 -6.53
C LEU A 62 -0.97 -6.93 -5.92
N ASP A 63 -2.00 -6.99 -6.74
CA ASP A 63 -3.32 -7.47 -6.34
C ASP A 63 -3.44 -9.00 -6.47
N GLN A 64 -4.60 -9.54 -6.13
CA GLN A 64 -4.90 -10.97 -6.26
C GLN A 64 -4.87 -11.50 -7.69
N ASP A 65 -4.94 -10.65 -8.71
CA ASP A 65 -4.81 -11.02 -10.12
C ASP A 65 -3.36 -10.94 -10.61
N GLY A 66 -2.42 -10.55 -9.72
CA GLY A 66 -1.00 -10.34 -10.03
C GLY A 66 -0.72 -9.03 -10.76
N LYS A 67 -1.69 -8.12 -10.81
CA LYS A 67 -1.53 -6.81 -11.43
C LYS A 67 -0.97 -5.80 -10.43
N LYS A 68 -0.16 -4.88 -10.91
CA LYS A 68 0.31 -3.76 -10.11
C LYS A 68 -0.82 -2.75 -9.91
N VAL A 69 -1.11 -2.45 -8.65
CA VAL A 69 -2.12 -1.47 -8.24
C VAL A 69 -1.45 -0.43 -7.36
N ARG A 70 -1.59 0.83 -7.72
CA ARG A 70 -1.18 1.98 -6.91
C ARG A 70 -2.38 2.44 -6.08
N LEU A 71 -2.24 2.57 -4.76
CA LEU A 71 -3.36 2.92 -3.89
C LEU A 71 -4.00 4.27 -4.25
N SER A 72 -3.20 5.25 -4.69
CA SER A 72 -3.73 6.54 -5.14
C SER A 72 -4.57 6.46 -6.43
N SER A 73 -4.56 5.34 -7.16
CA SER A 73 -5.47 5.13 -8.30
C SER A 73 -6.94 5.05 -7.90
N PHE A 74 -7.21 4.84 -6.61
CA PHE A 74 -8.58 4.85 -6.05
C PHE A 74 -9.05 6.25 -5.62
N LYS A 75 -8.27 7.33 -5.82
CA LYS A 75 -8.74 8.70 -5.57
C LYS A 75 -10.09 8.96 -6.23
N GLY A 76 -10.93 9.75 -5.58
CA GLY A 76 -12.33 9.97 -6.00
C GLY A 76 -13.30 8.96 -5.42
N LYS A 77 -12.83 7.86 -4.82
CA LYS A 77 -13.64 6.88 -4.09
C LYS A 77 -13.34 6.92 -2.59
N VAL A 78 -14.28 6.42 -1.80
CA VAL A 78 -14.07 6.13 -0.38
C VAL A 78 -13.42 4.75 -0.28
N ILE A 79 -12.28 4.67 0.40
CA ILE A 79 -11.49 3.43 0.50
C ILE A 79 -11.58 2.93 1.93
N ILE A 80 -12.03 1.69 2.09
CA ILE A 80 -11.98 0.96 3.35
C ILE A 80 -10.77 0.03 3.27
N VAL A 81 -9.75 0.26 4.10
CA VAL A 81 -8.55 -0.57 4.14
C VAL A 81 -8.59 -1.45 5.38
N GLU A 82 -8.40 -2.75 5.18
CA GLU A 82 -8.27 -3.75 6.23
C GLU A 82 -6.86 -4.31 6.23
N PRO A 83 -6.00 -3.96 7.21
CA PRO A 83 -4.74 -4.66 7.43
C PRO A 83 -5.00 -6.10 7.88
N ILE A 84 -4.45 -7.09 7.18
CA ILE A 84 -4.75 -8.51 7.36
C ILE A 84 -3.51 -9.28 7.86
N GLY A 85 -3.75 -10.12 8.86
CA GLY A 85 -2.95 -11.29 9.15
C GLY A 85 -3.76 -12.54 8.85
N MET A 86 -3.29 -13.42 7.96
CA MET A 86 -4.07 -14.62 7.56
C MET A 86 -4.35 -15.57 8.73
N SER A 87 -3.52 -15.56 9.77
CA SER A 87 -3.72 -16.33 11.01
C SER A 87 -4.54 -15.60 12.09
N CYS A 88 -5.05 -14.41 11.81
CA CYS A 88 -5.83 -13.61 12.75
C CYS A 88 -7.30 -14.07 12.76
N PRO A 89 -7.87 -14.58 13.88
CA PRO A 89 -9.26 -15.02 13.95
C PRO A 89 -10.29 -13.92 13.62
N ALA A 90 -10.04 -12.70 14.06
CA ALA A 90 -10.94 -11.57 13.78
C ALA A 90 -10.87 -11.14 12.30
N CYS A 91 -9.69 -11.14 11.66
CA CYS A 91 -9.56 -10.89 10.23
C CYS A 91 -10.32 -11.94 9.40
N GLN A 92 -10.25 -13.21 9.80
CA GLN A 92 -11.04 -14.29 9.20
C GLN A 92 -12.55 -13.98 9.27
N ALA A 93 -13.02 -13.57 10.45
CA ALA A 93 -14.42 -13.25 10.68
C ALA A 93 -14.87 -12.00 9.89
N PHE A 94 -14.09 -10.92 9.92
CA PHE A 94 -14.37 -9.69 9.16
C PHE A 94 -14.41 -9.93 7.64
N THR A 95 -13.61 -10.87 7.15
CA THR A 95 -13.63 -11.26 5.73
C THR A 95 -14.83 -12.16 5.39
N GLY A 96 -15.49 -12.78 6.40
CA GLY A 96 -16.72 -13.55 6.20
C GLY A 96 -16.63 -15.03 6.59
N ALA A 97 -15.56 -15.45 7.27
CA ALA A 97 -15.39 -16.88 7.65
C ALA A 97 -16.50 -17.45 8.55
N ASN A 98 -17.30 -16.60 9.21
CA ASN A 98 -18.47 -16.99 9.98
C ASN A 98 -19.75 -17.12 9.14
N GLN A 99 -19.71 -16.76 7.85
CA GLN A 99 -20.87 -16.87 6.97
C GLN A 99 -21.10 -18.32 6.56
N LYS A 100 -22.38 -18.72 6.41
CA LYS A 100 -22.79 -20.10 6.16
C LYS A 100 -22.10 -20.79 4.96
N ASN A 101 -21.81 -20.01 3.91
CA ASN A 101 -21.26 -20.54 2.66
C ASN A 101 -19.74 -20.30 2.50
N LEU A 102 -19.10 -19.74 3.50
CA LEU A 102 -17.65 -19.51 3.50
C LEU A 102 -16.98 -20.41 4.55
N ARG A 103 -15.71 -20.65 4.34
CA ARG A 103 -14.90 -21.45 5.27
C ARG A 103 -13.70 -20.64 5.74
N PRO A 104 -13.20 -20.88 6.94
CA PRO A 104 -11.94 -20.31 7.39
C PRO A 104 -10.80 -20.63 6.42
N PHE A 105 -9.91 -19.68 6.26
CA PHE A 105 -8.68 -19.90 5.50
C PHE A 105 -7.66 -20.66 6.37
N GLY A 106 -7.09 -21.72 5.80
CA GLY A 106 -6.23 -22.60 6.57
C GLY A 106 -7.01 -23.28 7.71
N ASN A 107 -6.36 -23.52 8.82
CA ASN A 107 -6.96 -24.15 10.02
C ASN A 107 -7.26 -23.14 11.12
N VAL A 108 -7.49 -21.86 10.76
CA VAL A 108 -7.71 -20.79 11.74
C VAL A 108 -9.21 -20.66 12.02
N SER A 109 -9.63 -20.94 13.24
CA SER A 109 -11.00 -20.70 13.67
C SER A 109 -11.27 -19.18 13.69
N PRO A 110 -12.33 -18.70 13.00
CA PRO A 110 -12.69 -17.30 13.03
C PRO A 110 -13.21 -16.93 14.43
N GLN A 111 -13.09 -15.65 14.79
CA GLN A 111 -13.62 -15.15 16.05
C GLN A 111 -15.14 -15.32 16.08
N PRO A 112 -15.71 -16.07 17.05
CA PRO A 112 -17.14 -16.33 17.12
C PRO A 112 -17.95 -15.02 17.29
N GLY A 113 -19.14 -14.97 16.68
CA GLY A 113 -20.07 -13.85 16.83
C GLY A 113 -19.69 -12.58 16.10
N LEU A 114 -18.48 -12.48 15.53
CA LEU A 114 -18.06 -11.33 14.76
C LEU A 114 -18.59 -11.45 13.32
N LYS A 115 -19.27 -10.40 12.84
CA LYS A 115 -19.83 -10.33 11.49
C LYS A 115 -18.81 -9.80 10.48
N SER A 116 -19.01 -10.15 9.21
CA SER A 116 -18.19 -9.64 8.12
C SER A 116 -18.40 -8.14 7.89
N ILE A 117 -17.41 -7.48 7.28
CA ILE A 117 -17.53 -6.07 6.88
C ILE A 117 -18.70 -5.86 5.91
N GLU A 118 -19.03 -6.87 5.10
CA GLU A 118 -20.15 -6.85 4.16
C GLU A 118 -21.51 -6.81 4.89
N GLU A 119 -21.60 -7.45 6.06
CA GLU A 119 -22.82 -7.41 6.92
C GLU A 119 -22.83 -6.17 7.83
N LEU A 120 -21.66 -5.72 8.28
CA LEU A 120 -21.53 -4.58 9.20
C LEU A 120 -21.79 -3.24 8.50
N LEU A 121 -21.34 -3.09 7.26
CA LEU A 121 -21.43 -1.82 6.55
C LEU A 121 -22.87 -1.37 6.28
N PRO A 122 -23.81 -2.22 5.84
CA PRO A 122 -25.22 -1.85 5.75
C PRO A 122 -25.84 -1.52 7.11
N THR A 123 -25.48 -2.30 8.14
CA THR A 123 -26.08 -2.17 9.47
C THR A 123 -25.68 -0.86 10.16
N TYR A 124 -24.41 -0.49 10.12
CA TYR A 124 -23.87 0.66 10.85
C TYR A 124 -23.53 1.85 9.95
N GLY A 125 -23.18 1.60 8.70
CA GLY A 125 -22.81 2.62 7.72
C GLY A 125 -23.97 3.08 6.83
N GLY A 126 -25.04 2.29 6.75
CA GLY A 126 -26.21 2.57 5.89
C GLY A 126 -25.88 2.57 4.39
N VAL A 127 -24.86 1.85 3.99
CA VAL A 127 -24.40 1.70 2.60
C VAL A 127 -23.91 0.28 2.34
N ASN A 128 -23.80 -0.13 1.09
CA ASN A 128 -23.33 -1.46 0.71
C ASN A 128 -21.95 -1.40 0.05
N LEU A 129 -21.15 -2.46 0.18
CA LEU A 129 -19.89 -2.60 -0.55
C LEU A 129 -20.06 -2.70 -2.07
N SER A 130 -21.28 -2.91 -2.56
CA SER A 130 -21.62 -2.87 -3.98
C SER A 130 -21.71 -1.45 -4.55
N ASP A 131 -21.70 -0.41 -3.70
CA ASP A 131 -21.67 0.98 -4.16
C ASP A 131 -20.35 1.22 -4.93
N PRO A 132 -20.41 1.64 -6.21
CA PRO A 132 -19.22 1.81 -7.04
C PRO A 132 -18.28 2.92 -6.54
N ARG A 133 -18.76 3.77 -5.63
CA ARG A 133 -17.97 4.83 -5.00
C ARG A 133 -17.12 4.31 -3.83
N ILE A 134 -17.31 3.04 -3.42
CA ILE A 134 -16.56 2.40 -2.33
C ILE A 134 -15.59 1.39 -2.91
N VAL A 135 -14.37 1.35 -2.36
CA VAL A 135 -13.38 0.31 -2.61
C VAL A 135 -13.02 -0.34 -1.29
N LEU A 136 -13.07 -1.67 -1.22
CA LEU A 136 -12.48 -2.45 -0.13
C LEU A 136 -11.09 -2.91 -0.55
N VAL A 137 -10.10 -2.57 0.27
CA VAL A 137 -8.72 -3.01 0.13
C VAL A 137 -8.34 -3.85 1.34
N GLN A 138 -8.11 -5.13 1.14
CA GLN A 138 -7.46 -5.98 2.13
C GLN A 138 -5.97 -5.96 1.87
N LEU A 139 -5.22 -5.37 2.79
CA LEU A 139 -3.76 -5.32 2.73
C LEU A 139 -3.19 -6.46 3.57
N VAL A 140 -2.80 -7.54 2.91
CA VAL A 140 -2.26 -8.71 3.61
C VAL A 140 -0.84 -8.43 4.05
N LEU A 141 -0.64 -8.27 5.36
CA LEU A 141 0.65 -7.96 5.98
C LEU A 141 1.40 -9.23 6.40
N TYR A 142 0.64 -10.27 6.82
CA TYR A 142 1.21 -11.50 7.36
C TYR A 142 0.53 -12.72 6.79
N ASN A 143 1.34 -13.68 6.33
CA ASN A 143 0.90 -15.04 6.02
C ASN A 143 0.69 -15.87 7.32
N PRO A 144 0.26 -17.15 7.23
CA PRO A 144 0.07 -17.99 8.40
C PRO A 144 1.32 -18.19 9.27
N SER A 145 2.52 -18.02 8.71
CA SER A 145 3.81 -18.13 9.41
C SER A 145 4.33 -16.80 9.93
N LEU A 146 3.49 -15.75 9.99
CA LEU A 146 3.83 -14.38 10.41
C LEU A 146 4.96 -13.73 9.59
N LYS A 147 5.10 -14.13 8.32
CA LYS A 147 6.01 -13.54 7.35
C LYS A 147 5.26 -12.74 6.30
N ALA A 148 5.98 -11.98 5.48
CA ALA A 148 5.39 -11.33 4.32
C ALA A 148 4.71 -12.37 3.41
N PRO A 149 3.48 -12.11 2.93
CA PRO A 149 2.75 -13.05 2.09
C PRO A 149 3.38 -13.13 0.69
N SER A 150 3.27 -14.29 0.07
CA SER A 150 3.49 -14.47 -1.36
C SER A 150 2.22 -14.13 -2.15
N LEU A 151 2.38 -13.85 -3.46
CA LEU A 151 1.23 -13.65 -4.35
C LEU A 151 0.30 -14.88 -4.36
N GLN A 152 0.85 -16.10 -4.34
CA GLN A 152 0.07 -17.34 -4.32
C GLN A 152 -0.82 -17.46 -3.08
N GLU A 153 -0.30 -17.09 -1.90
CA GLU A 153 -1.06 -17.07 -0.65
C GLU A 153 -2.20 -16.04 -0.71
N VAL A 154 -1.92 -14.84 -1.24
CA VAL A 154 -2.93 -13.78 -1.42
C VAL A 154 -4.02 -14.22 -2.42
N GLN A 155 -3.65 -14.87 -3.50
CA GLN A 155 -4.60 -15.47 -4.46
C GLN A 155 -5.46 -16.56 -3.81
N ALA A 156 -4.86 -17.42 -3.00
CA ALA A 156 -5.59 -18.44 -2.26
C ALA A 156 -6.60 -17.83 -1.28
N TRP A 157 -6.19 -16.79 -0.53
CA TRP A 157 -7.06 -16.03 0.35
C TRP A 157 -8.24 -15.42 -0.42
N ALA A 158 -7.96 -14.71 -1.51
CA ALA A 158 -8.99 -14.05 -2.31
C ALA A 158 -10.01 -15.05 -2.88
N ARG A 159 -9.54 -16.19 -3.38
CA ARG A 159 -10.42 -17.28 -3.88
C ARG A 159 -11.28 -17.88 -2.77
N ASN A 160 -10.69 -18.11 -1.58
CA ASN A 160 -11.41 -18.69 -0.45
C ASN A 160 -12.61 -17.82 -0.02
N PHE A 161 -12.47 -16.50 -0.09
CA PHE A 161 -13.48 -15.56 0.35
C PHE A 161 -14.27 -14.89 -0.79
N GLY A 162 -14.03 -15.28 -2.04
CA GLY A 162 -14.75 -14.73 -3.20
C GLY A 162 -14.50 -13.23 -3.42
N LEU A 163 -13.27 -12.77 -3.20
CA LEU A 163 -12.87 -11.37 -3.35
C LEU A 163 -12.37 -11.12 -4.76
N TYR A 164 -13.08 -10.28 -5.52
CA TYR A 164 -12.78 -10.02 -6.92
C TYR A 164 -12.63 -8.54 -7.22
N THR A 165 -11.64 -8.19 -8.04
CA THR A 165 -11.33 -6.81 -8.44
C THR A 165 -12.47 -6.13 -9.20
N ASN A 166 -13.22 -6.88 -10.01
CA ASN A 166 -14.40 -6.39 -10.74
C ASN A 166 -15.57 -5.97 -9.82
N ARG A 167 -15.48 -6.29 -8.52
CA ARG A 167 -16.44 -5.85 -7.48
C ARG A 167 -15.85 -4.77 -6.56
N ASN A 168 -14.79 -4.08 -6.97
CA ASN A 168 -14.05 -3.12 -6.15
C ASN A 168 -13.50 -3.74 -4.84
N ARG A 169 -13.13 -5.02 -4.86
CA ARG A 169 -12.53 -5.73 -3.72
C ARG A 169 -11.12 -6.16 -4.09
N TYR A 170 -10.16 -5.48 -3.53
CA TYR A 170 -8.75 -5.71 -3.79
C TYR A 170 -8.08 -6.38 -2.60
N VAL A 171 -7.31 -7.43 -2.87
CA VAL A 171 -6.46 -8.08 -1.89
C VAL A 171 -5.01 -7.88 -2.32
N LEU A 172 -4.29 -7.07 -1.57
CA LEU A 172 -2.96 -6.60 -1.95
C LEU A 172 -1.86 -7.36 -1.19
N VAL A 173 -0.78 -7.68 -1.88
CA VAL A 173 0.40 -8.34 -1.32
C VAL A 173 1.23 -7.34 -0.53
N GLY A 174 1.25 -7.45 0.79
CA GLY A 174 2.10 -6.63 1.66
C GLY A 174 3.58 -6.87 1.41
N ARG A 175 4.39 -5.84 1.56
CA ARG A 175 5.85 -5.91 1.35
C ARG A 175 6.58 -6.44 2.59
N ALA A 176 7.75 -7.02 2.40
CA ALA A 176 8.59 -7.52 3.49
C ALA A 176 8.95 -6.43 4.53
N ASN A 177 9.19 -5.19 4.10
CA ASN A 177 9.48 -4.06 5.00
C ASN A 177 8.27 -3.59 5.83
N MET A 178 7.06 -4.08 5.53
CA MET A 178 5.86 -3.85 6.33
C MET A 178 5.69 -4.88 7.45
N VAL A 179 6.50 -5.93 7.49
CA VAL A 179 6.49 -6.94 8.56
C VAL A 179 7.25 -6.40 9.77
N ASN A 180 6.53 -5.74 10.68
CA ASN A 180 7.09 -5.12 11.88
C ASN A 180 6.02 -4.98 12.98
N LYS A 181 6.44 -4.63 14.21
CA LYS A 181 5.56 -4.50 15.37
C LYS A 181 4.39 -3.50 15.16
N TYR A 182 4.61 -2.45 14.40
CA TYR A 182 3.57 -1.44 14.16
C TYR A 182 2.45 -2.01 13.27
N SER A 183 2.83 -2.68 12.19
CA SER A 183 1.88 -3.39 11.31
C SER A 183 1.14 -4.49 12.05
N TYR A 184 1.81 -5.24 12.91
CA TYR A 184 1.19 -6.27 13.73
C TYR A 184 0.12 -5.69 14.66
N ASN A 185 0.42 -4.56 15.30
CA ASN A 185 -0.51 -3.86 16.20
C ASN A 185 -1.72 -3.23 15.49
N MET A 186 -1.70 -3.12 14.16
CA MET A 186 -2.85 -2.66 13.37
C MET A 186 -3.88 -3.77 13.12
N ILE A 187 -3.59 -5.02 13.48
CA ILE A 187 -4.46 -6.16 13.24
C ILE A 187 -5.17 -6.55 14.54
N PRO A 188 -6.49 -6.80 14.51
CA PRO A 188 -7.43 -6.63 13.40
C PRO A 188 -7.97 -5.20 13.29
N GLY A 189 -8.67 -4.87 12.21
CA GLY A 189 -9.45 -3.64 12.12
C GLY A 189 -9.46 -2.98 10.76
N PHE A 190 -9.95 -1.73 10.73
CA PHE A 190 -10.20 -1.01 9.50
C PHE A 190 -9.68 0.43 9.56
N GLN A 191 -9.28 0.93 8.40
CA GLN A 191 -8.96 2.32 8.16
C GLN A 191 -9.89 2.88 7.09
N LEU A 192 -10.31 4.14 7.22
CA LEU A 192 -11.19 4.82 6.29
C LEU A 192 -10.47 5.99 5.65
N VAL A 193 -10.33 5.93 4.33
CA VAL A 193 -9.66 6.94 3.51
C VAL A 193 -10.71 7.65 2.64
N ASP A 194 -10.67 8.96 2.60
CA ASP A 194 -11.61 9.78 1.83
C ASP A 194 -11.25 9.89 0.34
N LYS A 195 -12.11 10.55 -0.43
CA LYS A 195 -11.94 10.80 -1.87
C LYS A 195 -10.66 11.58 -2.22
N ASN A 196 -10.12 12.35 -1.28
CA ASN A 196 -8.86 13.09 -1.42
C ASN A 196 -7.63 12.26 -1.02
N PHE A 197 -7.84 10.98 -0.71
CA PHE A 197 -6.78 10.06 -0.29
C PHE A 197 -6.19 10.42 1.09
N VAL A 198 -7.03 10.91 2.01
CA VAL A 198 -6.66 11.26 3.39
C VAL A 198 -7.27 10.25 4.36
N LEU A 199 -6.48 9.76 5.32
CA LEU A 199 -6.97 8.87 6.38
C LEU A 199 -7.88 9.66 7.33
N ARG A 200 -9.17 9.27 7.41
CA ARG A 200 -10.20 9.97 8.20
C ARG A 200 -10.61 9.23 9.48
N SER A 201 -10.45 7.92 9.51
CA SER A 201 -10.73 7.12 10.70
C SER A 201 -9.81 5.92 10.76
N ASP A 202 -9.39 5.57 11.98
CA ASP A 202 -8.51 4.44 12.25
C ASP A 202 -9.09 3.61 13.39
N SER A 203 -9.65 2.45 13.04
CA SER A 203 -10.24 1.47 13.94
C SER A 203 -9.40 0.19 13.99
N THR A 204 -8.08 0.31 13.81
CA THR A 204 -7.16 -0.83 13.80
C THR A 204 -6.62 -1.17 15.18
N GLY A 205 -6.27 -2.45 15.37
CA GLY A 205 -5.66 -2.99 16.60
C GLY A 205 -6.64 -3.22 17.74
N HIS A 206 -6.10 -3.67 18.86
CA HIS A 206 -6.88 -4.01 20.05
C HIS A 206 -7.33 -2.78 20.86
N ASN A 207 -6.66 -1.64 20.68
CA ASN A 207 -7.00 -0.37 21.29
C ASN A 207 -7.16 0.71 20.20
N PRO A 208 -8.22 0.62 19.40
CA PRO A 208 -8.38 1.48 18.24
C PRO A 208 -8.62 2.93 18.64
N ARG A 209 -8.09 3.86 17.84
CA ARG A 209 -8.30 5.30 18.04
C ARG A 209 -9.76 5.70 17.85
N ASN A 210 -10.42 5.08 16.88
CA ASN A 210 -11.84 5.30 16.60
C ASN A 210 -12.59 3.97 16.75
N ASN A 211 -13.80 4.02 17.29
CA ASN A 211 -14.66 2.85 17.36
C ASN A 211 -15.17 2.48 15.94
N LEU A 212 -15.09 1.21 15.58
CA LEU A 212 -15.52 0.71 14.27
C LEU A 212 -17.00 1.00 14.04
N TYR A 213 -17.86 0.65 14.99
CA TYR A 213 -19.31 0.63 14.83
C TYR A 213 -19.95 2.01 14.97
N THR A 214 -19.47 2.82 15.91
CA THR A 214 -20.08 4.12 16.23
C THR A 214 -19.37 5.30 15.55
N HIS A 215 -18.19 5.08 14.97
CA HIS A 215 -17.42 6.16 14.33
C HIS A 215 -17.06 5.85 12.87
N LEU A 216 -16.28 4.78 12.62
CA LEU A 216 -15.76 4.53 11.26
C LEU A 216 -16.88 4.21 10.29
N LEU A 217 -17.71 3.20 10.58
CA LEU A 217 -18.75 2.76 9.66
C LEU A 217 -19.80 3.85 9.35
N PRO A 218 -20.32 4.62 10.35
CA PRO A 218 -21.21 5.74 10.07
C PRO A 218 -20.58 6.86 9.24
N MET A 219 -19.24 7.02 9.32
CA MET A 219 -18.52 8.04 8.55
C MET A 219 -18.47 7.69 7.05
N VAL A 220 -18.52 6.42 6.66
CA VAL A 220 -18.49 6.01 5.24
C VAL A 220 -19.54 6.75 4.42
N LYS A 221 -20.80 6.75 4.87
CA LYS A 221 -21.90 7.45 4.20
C LYS A 221 -21.66 8.96 4.09
N LYS A 222 -21.02 9.56 5.10
CA LYS A 222 -20.75 11.01 5.12
C LYS A 222 -19.67 11.42 4.12
N LEU A 223 -18.81 10.48 3.72
CA LEU A 223 -17.71 10.71 2.77
C LEU A 223 -18.13 10.41 1.30
N LEU A 224 -19.26 9.75 1.06
CA LEU A 224 -19.80 9.45 -0.27
C LEU A 224 -20.46 10.65 -0.93
#